data_376e704d519ee82d316b01b2ec8a9028
#
_entry.id   376e704d519ee82d316b01b2ec8a9028
#
_cell.length_a   1.000
_cell.length_b   1.000
_cell.length_c   1.000
_cell.angle_alpha   90.00
_cell.angle_beta   90.00
_cell.angle_gamma   90.00
#
_symmetry.space_group_name_H-M   'P 1'
#
loop_
_entity.id
_entity.type
_entity.pdbx_description
1 polymer ?
#
loop_
_entity_poly.entity_id
_entity_poly.type
_entity_poly.pdbx_seq_one_letter_code
_entity_poly.pdbx_strand_id
1 'polypeptide(L)'
;MKIYLAAQYSRLLELREYRGDLEALGHVVTSRWIDHDPRATYAGLLDWECEMIARKDWKDVRDAQCVVLFTEDASRSRGGKHVEFGIGLALRKTLLVVGPRENVFHHLPEVRHFSCWEDALNYLKT
;
A
#
# COMPACT_ATOMS: atom_id res chain seq x y z
N MET A 1 2.96 -1.81 -15.03
CA MET A 1 3.68 -0.77 -14.24
C MET A 1 4.13 -1.36 -12.91
N LYS A 2 4.97 -0.64 -12.18
CA LYS A 2 5.39 -1.01 -10.83
C LYS A 2 4.43 -0.41 -9.81
N ILE A 3 3.89 -1.24 -8.93
CA ILE A 3 2.82 -0.86 -8.02
C ILE A 3 3.21 -1.21 -6.57
N TYR A 4 3.06 -0.25 -5.66
CA TYR A 4 3.21 -0.46 -4.23
C TYR A 4 1.82 -0.58 -3.60
N LEU A 5 1.63 -1.62 -2.78
CA LEU A 5 0.38 -1.84 -2.04
C LEU A 5 0.62 -1.46 -0.58
N ALA A 6 -0.15 -0.49 -0.08
CA ALA A 6 -0.09 0.00 1.29
C ALA A 6 -1.37 -0.34 2.03
N ALA A 7 -1.26 -0.95 3.20
CA ALA A 7 -2.39 -1.32 4.05
C ALA A 7 -1.91 -1.52 5.49
N GLN A 8 -2.85 -1.63 6.43
CA GLN A 8 -2.47 -2.09 7.75
C GLN A 8 -1.96 -3.54 7.69
N TYR A 9 -1.01 -3.86 8.56
CA TYR A 9 -0.28 -5.12 8.51
C TYR A 9 -1.19 -6.36 8.59
N SER A 10 -2.29 -6.25 9.33
CA SER A 10 -3.23 -7.37 9.49
C SER A 10 -3.88 -7.83 8.18
N ARG A 11 -3.80 -7.03 7.12
CA ARG A 11 -4.37 -7.38 5.81
C ARG A 11 -3.36 -8.03 4.86
N LEU A 12 -2.20 -8.37 5.35
CA LEU A 12 -1.08 -8.87 4.54
C LEU A 12 -1.46 -10.10 3.69
N LEU A 13 -2.21 -11.05 4.22
CA LEU A 13 -2.62 -12.23 3.45
C LEU A 13 -3.58 -11.87 2.31
N GLU A 14 -4.50 -10.95 2.56
CA GLU A 14 -5.39 -10.41 1.53
C GLU A 14 -4.59 -9.74 0.41
N LEU A 15 -3.57 -9.00 0.76
CA LEU A 15 -2.74 -8.30 -0.22
C LEU A 15 -1.87 -9.24 -1.07
N ARG A 16 -1.54 -10.41 -0.56
CA ARG A 16 -0.88 -11.45 -1.38
C ARG A 16 -1.78 -11.89 -2.54
N GLU A 17 -3.08 -12.00 -2.29
CA GLU A 17 -4.04 -12.32 -3.35
C GLU A 17 -4.11 -11.20 -4.39
N TYR A 18 -4.19 -9.95 -3.92
CA TYR A 18 -4.23 -8.79 -4.82
C TYR A 18 -2.96 -8.65 -5.65
N ARG A 19 -1.82 -8.98 -5.06
CA ARG A 19 -0.55 -9.05 -5.80
C ARG A 19 -0.64 -10.06 -6.95
N GLY A 20 -1.20 -11.23 -6.68
CA GLY A 20 -1.41 -12.24 -7.72
C GLY A 20 -2.29 -11.73 -8.87
N ASP A 21 -3.35 -11.00 -8.55
CA ASP A 21 -4.23 -10.39 -9.56
C ASP A 21 -3.46 -9.39 -10.45
N LEU A 22 -2.61 -8.58 -9.84
CA LEU A 22 -1.81 -7.58 -10.56
C LEU A 22 -0.72 -8.23 -11.42
N GLU A 23 -0.07 -9.25 -10.90
CA GLU A 23 0.97 -9.97 -11.64
C GLU A 23 0.38 -10.69 -12.85
N ALA A 24 -0.84 -11.20 -12.72
CA ALA A 24 -1.56 -11.81 -13.85
C ALA A 24 -1.84 -10.80 -14.98
N LEU A 25 -1.89 -9.52 -14.67
CA LEU A 25 -2.06 -8.43 -15.64
C LEU A 25 -0.72 -7.90 -16.19
N GLY A 26 0.40 -8.46 -15.75
CA GLY A 26 1.73 -8.04 -16.20
C GLY A 26 2.35 -6.93 -15.37
N HIS A 27 1.74 -6.54 -14.25
CA HIS A 27 2.32 -5.55 -13.34
C HIS A 27 3.35 -6.18 -12.41
N VAL A 28 4.23 -5.36 -11.86
CA VAL A 28 5.21 -5.76 -10.85
C VAL A 28 4.82 -5.10 -9.53
N VAL A 29 4.68 -5.89 -8.46
CA VAL A 29 4.37 -5.35 -7.13
C VAL A 29 5.67 -5.18 -6.37
N THR A 30 5.96 -3.95 -5.91
CA THR A 30 7.22 -3.61 -5.26
C THR A 30 7.20 -3.81 -3.74
N SER A 31 6.03 -4.03 -3.15
CA SER A 31 5.80 -4.09 -1.70
C SER A 31 6.33 -5.37 -1.08
N ARG A 32 7.59 -5.41 -0.65
CA ARG A 32 8.20 -6.60 -0.05
C ARG A 32 7.65 -6.94 1.33
N TRP A 33 7.04 -5.96 2.02
CA TRP A 33 6.46 -6.19 3.34
C TRP A 33 5.36 -7.26 3.33
N ILE A 34 4.72 -7.46 2.20
CA ILE A 34 3.65 -8.46 2.02
C ILE A 34 4.17 -9.89 2.29
N ASP A 35 5.47 -10.12 2.14
CA ASP A 35 6.09 -11.43 2.34
C ASP A 35 6.58 -11.67 3.77
N HIS A 36 6.36 -10.71 4.67
CA HIS A 36 6.70 -10.89 6.08
C HIS A 36 5.81 -11.94 6.75
N ASP A 37 6.23 -12.41 7.93
CA ASP A 37 5.44 -13.34 8.72
C ASP A 37 4.14 -12.64 9.19
N PRO A 38 2.95 -13.16 8.83
CA PRO A 38 1.70 -12.53 9.25
C PRO A 38 1.49 -12.52 10.77
N ARG A 39 2.27 -13.32 11.52
CA ARG A 39 2.20 -13.36 12.99
C ARG A 39 3.16 -12.39 13.66
N ALA A 40 4.04 -11.73 12.89
CA ALA A 40 5.00 -10.79 13.45
C ALA A 40 4.28 -9.58 14.05
N THR A 41 4.83 -9.05 15.15
CA THR A 41 4.29 -7.87 15.83
C THR A 41 5.36 -6.80 15.95
N TYR A 42 4.93 -5.53 15.87
CA TYR A 42 5.83 -4.39 16.06
C TYR A 42 6.52 -4.44 17.43
N ALA A 43 5.80 -4.84 18.48
CA ALA A 43 6.32 -4.84 19.86
C ALA A 43 7.54 -5.73 20.07
N GLY A 44 7.76 -6.73 19.20
CA GLY A 44 8.91 -7.63 19.29
C GLY A 44 10.13 -7.16 18.51
N LEU A 45 10.07 -6.00 17.84
CA LEU A 45 11.14 -5.55 16.96
C LEU A 45 12.17 -4.70 17.72
N LEU A 46 13.45 -4.92 17.39
CA LEU A 46 14.55 -4.07 17.84
C LEU A 46 14.61 -2.80 16.97
N ASP A 47 15.24 -1.74 17.48
CA ASP A 47 15.33 -0.46 16.77
C ASP A 47 15.95 -0.62 15.38
N TRP A 48 17.02 -1.38 15.25
CA TRP A 48 17.69 -1.57 13.96
C TRP A 48 16.82 -2.37 12.98
N GLU A 49 15.98 -3.28 13.48
CA GLU A 49 15.01 -4.00 12.65
C GLU A 49 13.95 -3.05 12.12
N CYS A 50 13.45 -2.15 12.96
CA CYS A 50 12.50 -1.13 12.55
C CYS A 50 13.09 -0.22 11.48
N GLU A 51 14.34 0.20 11.64
CA GLU A 51 15.02 1.03 10.65
C GLU A 51 15.13 0.30 9.30
N MET A 52 15.53 -0.96 9.32
CA MET A 52 15.66 -1.76 8.08
C MET A 52 14.33 -1.90 7.36
N ILE A 53 13.25 -2.17 8.10
CA ILE A 53 11.90 -2.30 7.52
C ILE A 53 11.48 -0.97 6.90
N ALA A 54 11.65 0.13 7.62
CA ALA A 54 11.29 1.46 7.13
C ALA A 54 12.06 1.83 5.86
N ARG A 55 13.36 1.53 5.81
CA ARG A 55 14.18 1.81 4.62
C ARG A 55 13.73 0.99 3.41
N LYS A 56 13.40 -0.28 3.62
CA LYS A 56 12.89 -1.14 2.55
C LYS A 56 11.55 -0.63 2.03
N ASP A 57 10.62 -0.31 2.92
CA ASP A 57 9.31 0.19 2.54
C ASP A 57 9.44 1.52 1.78
N TRP A 58 10.27 2.42 2.28
CA TRP A 58 10.54 3.69 1.62
C TRP A 58 11.10 3.48 0.21
N LYS A 59 12.08 2.58 0.07
CA LYS A 59 12.65 2.25 -1.24
C LYS A 59 11.59 1.66 -2.17
N ASP A 60 10.77 0.74 -1.66
CA ASP A 60 9.75 0.07 -2.46
C ASP A 60 8.70 1.06 -2.98
N VAL A 61 8.34 2.08 -2.19
CA VAL A 61 7.46 3.16 -2.65
C VAL A 61 8.15 4.00 -3.73
N ARG A 62 9.41 4.37 -3.52
CA ARG A 62 10.16 5.15 -4.51
C ARG A 62 10.27 4.45 -5.84
N ASP A 63 10.47 3.14 -5.82
CA ASP A 63 10.62 2.34 -7.04
C ASP A 63 9.30 2.13 -7.78
N ALA A 64 8.18 2.37 -7.13
CA ALA A 64 6.86 2.20 -7.72
C ALA A 64 6.46 3.41 -8.58
N GLN A 65 5.56 3.17 -9.53
CA GLN A 65 4.92 4.22 -10.35
C GLN A 65 3.53 4.55 -9.81
N CYS A 66 2.94 3.64 -9.05
CA CYS A 66 1.60 3.75 -8.49
C CYS A 66 1.60 3.25 -7.05
N VAL A 67 0.90 3.96 -6.17
CA VAL A 67 0.65 3.52 -4.79
C VAL A 67 -0.84 3.27 -4.64
N VAL A 68 -1.20 2.07 -4.20
CA VAL A 68 -2.58 1.71 -3.88
C VAL A 68 -2.69 1.59 -2.36
N LEU A 69 -3.48 2.45 -1.76
CA LEU A 69 -3.74 2.44 -0.32
C LEU A 69 -5.08 1.78 -0.05
N PHE A 70 -5.07 0.78 0.82
CA PHE A 70 -6.28 0.11 1.29
C PHE A 70 -6.68 0.67 2.63
N THR A 71 -7.93 1.06 2.77
CA THR A 71 -8.47 1.72 3.95
C THR A 71 -9.63 0.91 4.53
N GLU A 72 -10.00 1.22 5.77
CA GLU A 72 -11.12 0.61 6.48
C GLU A 72 -11.75 1.64 7.42
N ASP A 73 -13.02 1.41 7.81
CA ASP A 73 -13.77 2.34 8.68
C ASP A 73 -13.15 2.48 10.07
N ALA A 74 -12.56 1.40 10.60
CA ALA A 74 -11.95 1.38 11.92
C ALA A 74 -10.50 0.92 11.80
N SER A 75 -9.64 1.81 11.31
CA SER A 75 -8.21 1.51 11.15
C SER A 75 -7.53 1.35 12.51
N ARG A 76 -6.74 0.28 12.65
CA ARG A 76 -5.86 0.03 13.78
C ARG A 76 -4.40 0.19 13.41
N SER A 77 -4.13 0.78 12.27
CA SER A 77 -2.78 1.03 11.78
C SER A 77 -2.03 1.99 12.70
N ARG A 78 -0.73 1.78 12.84
CA ARG A 78 0.17 2.73 13.50
C ARG A 78 0.58 3.89 12.60
N GLY A 79 -0.03 4.00 11.42
CA GLY A 79 0.17 5.12 10.51
C GLY A 79 1.12 4.85 9.36
N GLY A 80 1.82 3.73 9.33
CA GLY A 80 2.80 3.43 8.27
C GLY A 80 2.22 3.53 6.87
N LYS A 81 1.01 3.03 6.66
CA LYS A 81 0.35 3.10 5.35
C LYS A 81 0.15 4.54 4.87
N HIS A 82 -0.12 5.45 5.79
CA HIS A 82 -0.30 6.88 5.45
C HIS A 82 1.03 7.57 5.15
N VAL A 83 2.12 7.15 5.81
CA VAL A 83 3.46 7.62 5.47
C VAL A 83 3.82 7.18 4.05
N GLU A 84 3.57 5.94 3.71
CA GLU A 84 3.84 5.39 2.37
C GLU A 84 3.02 6.11 1.30
N PHE A 85 1.73 6.33 1.57
CA PHE A 85 0.87 7.12 0.70
C PHE A 85 1.41 8.55 0.53
N GLY A 86 1.84 9.18 1.63
CA GLY A 86 2.39 10.54 1.61
C GLY A 86 3.69 10.64 0.80
N ILE A 87 4.54 9.63 0.86
CA ILE A 87 5.74 9.57 0.01
C ILE A 87 5.31 9.52 -1.46
N GLY A 88 4.34 8.68 -1.80
CA GLY A 88 3.80 8.59 -3.16
C GLY A 88 3.24 9.92 -3.64
N LEU A 89 2.50 10.62 -2.78
CA LEU A 89 1.95 11.94 -3.09
C LEU A 89 3.05 12.96 -3.35
N ALA A 90 4.06 13.01 -2.49
CA ALA A 90 5.19 13.94 -2.61
C ALA A 90 5.99 13.70 -3.90
N LEU A 91 6.13 12.45 -4.30
CA LEU A 91 6.85 12.05 -5.51
C LEU A 91 5.96 12.02 -6.76
N ARG A 92 4.73 12.49 -6.65
CA ARG A 92 3.76 12.58 -7.76
C ARG A 92 3.50 11.25 -8.46
N LYS A 93 3.45 10.18 -7.70
CA LYS A 93 3.05 8.87 -8.21
C LYS A 93 1.55 8.86 -8.52
N THR A 94 1.10 7.90 -9.32
CA THR A 94 -0.34 7.62 -9.44
C THR A 94 -0.84 7.10 -8.10
N LEU A 95 -1.93 7.68 -7.59
CA LEU A 95 -2.44 7.37 -6.25
C LEU A 95 -3.87 6.83 -6.33
N LEU A 96 -4.07 5.63 -5.79
CA LEU A 96 -5.39 5.02 -5.65
C LEU A 96 -5.69 4.79 -4.18
N VAL A 97 -6.94 5.04 -3.77
CA VAL A 97 -7.46 4.67 -2.46
C VAL A 97 -8.60 3.68 -2.67
N VAL A 98 -8.51 2.52 -2.05
CA VAL A 98 -9.53 1.47 -2.10
C VAL A 98 -10.15 1.33 -0.72
N GLY A 99 -11.41 1.73 -0.59
CA GLY A 99 -12.15 1.76 0.66
C GLY A 99 -12.56 3.19 1.06
N PRO A 100 -12.98 3.40 2.30
CA PRO A 100 -13.40 4.73 2.76
C PRO A 100 -12.24 5.73 2.78
N ARG A 101 -12.56 7.00 2.58
CA ARG A 101 -11.58 8.07 2.75
C ARG A 101 -11.34 8.29 4.24
N GLU A 102 -10.09 8.12 4.69
CA GLU A 102 -9.74 8.20 6.11
C GLU A 102 -9.29 9.58 6.56
N ASN A 103 -8.79 10.42 5.63
CA ASN A 103 -8.30 11.76 5.97
C ASN A 103 -8.46 12.72 4.78
N VAL A 104 -8.12 13.99 5.02
CA VAL A 104 -8.34 15.06 4.03
C VAL A 104 -7.54 14.85 2.75
N PHE A 105 -6.38 14.21 2.80
CA PHE A 105 -5.55 13.98 1.62
C PHE A 105 -6.19 13.02 0.62
N HIS A 106 -7.08 12.16 1.08
CA HIS A 106 -7.81 11.24 0.20
C HIS A 106 -8.83 11.95 -0.68
N HIS A 107 -9.11 13.23 -0.43
CA HIS A 107 -10.05 14.04 -1.21
C HIS A 107 -9.37 14.88 -2.29
N LEU A 108 -8.03 14.81 -2.41
CA LEU A 108 -7.31 15.53 -3.46
C LEU A 108 -7.75 15.05 -4.85
N PRO A 109 -7.86 15.97 -5.83
CA PRO A 109 -8.23 15.58 -7.21
C PRO A 109 -7.27 14.57 -7.83
N GLU A 110 -6.00 14.56 -7.42
CA GLU A 110 -4.98 13.63 -7.91
C GLU A 110 -5.22 12.20 -7.42
N VAL A 111 -6.00 12.02 -6.36
CA VAL A 111 -6.25 10.70 -5.76
C VAL A 111 -7.50 10.09 -6.40
N ARG A 112 -7.35 8.90 -6.97
CA ARG A 112 -8.47 8.13 -7.49
C ARG A 112 -9.03 7.25 -6.40
N HIS A 113 -10.34 7.32 -6.19
CA HIS A 113 -11.01 6.59 -5.12
C HIS A 113 -11.88 5.47 -5.69
N PHE A 114 -11.78 4.28 -5.08
CA PHE A 114 -12.57 3.11 -5.43
C PHE A 114 -13.19 2.51 -4.17
N SER A 115 -14.44 2.06 -4.27
CA SER A 115 -15.12 1.43 -3.14
C SER A 115 -14.64 0.00 -2.88
N CYS A 116 -14.14 -0.69 -3.91
CA CYS A 116 -13.70 -2.08 -3.79
C CYS A 116 -12.49 -2.35 -4.68
N TRP A 117 -11.81 -3.46 -4.39
CA TRP A 117 -10.63 -3.86 -5.16
C TRP A 117 -10.95 -4.15 -6.62
N GLU A 118 -12.09 -4.77 -6.90
CA GLU A 118 -12.46 -5.11 -8.26
C GLU A 118 -12.48 -3.90 -9.19
N ASP A 119 -13.02 -2.78 -8.71
CA ASP A 119 -13.07 -1.54 -9.49
C ASP A 119 -11.67 -0.96 -9.71
N ALA A 120 -10.82 -0.99 -8.68
CA ALA A 120 -9.43 -0.56 -8.80
C ALA A 120 -8.66 -1.46 -9.78
N LEU A 121 -8.87 -2.77 -9.70
CA LEU A 121 -8.23 -3.73 -10.59
C LEU A 121 -8.64 -3.48 -12.04
N ASN A 122 -9.92 -3.23 -12.30
CA ASN A 122 -10.40 -2.88 -13.62
C ASN A 122 -9.74 -1.61 -14.18
N TYR A 123 -9.54 -0.62 -13.33
CA TYR A 123 -8.82 0.59 -13.71
C TYR A 123 -7.36 0.28 -14.09
N LEU A 124 -6.73 -0.65 -13.40
CA LEU A 124 -5.33 -1.02 -13.63
C LEU A 124 -5.12 -1.98 -14.80
N LYS A 125 -6.19 -2.48 -15.42
CA LYS A 125 -6.11 -3.35 -16.59
C LYS A 125 -5.64 -2.64 -17.85
N THR A 126 -5.72 -1.34 -17.87
CA THR A 126 -5.24 -0.56 -19.02
C THR A 126 -3.71 -0.26 -18.93
#